data_afcf60e468b68a7d46943baf5de793bb
#
_entry.id   afcf60e468b68a7d46943baf5de793bb
#
_cell.length_a   1.000
_cell.length_b   1.000
_cell.length_c   1.000
_cell.angle_alpha   90.00
_cell.angle_beta   90.00
_cell.angle_gamma   90.00
#
_symmetry.space_group_name_H-M   'P 1'
#
loop_
_entity.id
_entity.type
_entity.pdbx_description
1 polymer ?
#
loop_
_entity_poly.entity_id
_entity_poly.type
_entity_poly.pdbx_seq_one_letter_code
_entity_poly.pdbx_strand_id
1 'polypeptide(L)'
;MGSDLSVRRTFALAFVALLVFAAGSSLAFDPVDDGSLGPGTLDRQPSNATVVSTQGVHFAGQVDRSRPPRLLSIDPDGDLRWQYEGDHGEGAGGWFYDIDPLPNGNLLVVSPRGGETLVYELDRETRERVWTERLPFRDTHDVDRLDDGRLVVAHMRADVDNGTSRDRIVVWNRSRSEVTWEWRFADHFPADTDGGVDDDWTHVNDVDPVGEDRLLVSPRNFDQVLLINRTTGDIEMRLGRDGNTDILHAQHNPDYLRGPNGTPTVLVADSENDRVVEYARRGDSWERTWTLTGNLTWPRDADRLPNGNTLVVDSLGHRVIEVTPTGRIVWEFYATWAPYDAERLGTGDGSNGPTAVELNETGTHVVHGGAGESPGAGRRTPDAWLDRHTDGLAIERPAAALAAWWGAPGPVVPARVAVAVGLSRDHPRRRRRRDLADGGGVLAVG
;
A
#
# COMPACT_ATOMS: atom_id res chain seq x y z
N MET A 1 44.90 -28.65 -15.99
CA MET A 1 45.36 -27.60 -15.06
C MET A 1 45.11 -26.17 -15.57
N GLY A 2 44.96 -25.92 -16.88
CA GLY A 2 44.78 -24.55 -17.42
C GLY A 2 43.38 -23.96 -17.28
N SER A 3 42.31 -24.78 -17.26
CA SER A 3 40.91 -24.33 -17.17
C SER A 3 40.49 -23.84 -15.78
N ASP A 4 41.07 -24.40 -14.74
CA ASP A 4 40.76 -24.06 -13.35
C ASP A 4 41.36 -22.66 -12.94
N LEU A 5 42.50 -22.32 -13.49
CA LEU A 5 43.13 -21.02 -13.29
C LEU A 5 42.38 -19.88 -14.01
N SER A 6 41.76 -20.14 -15.17
CA SER A 6 40.99 -19.14 -15.89
C SER A 6 39.67 -18.83 -15.19
N VAL A 7 38.98 -19.88 -14.68
CA VAL A 7 37.72 -19.73 -13.92
C VAL A 7 37.96 -18.96 -12.63
N ARG A 8 39.02 -19.27 -11.87
CA ARG A 8 39.36 -18.53 -10.65
C ARG A 8 39.68 -17.05 -10.92
N ARG A 9 40.37 -16.76 -12.04
CA ARG A 9 40.67 -15.38 -12.45
C ARG A 9 39.38 -14.62 -12.84
N THR A 10 38.45 -15.27 -13.54
CA THR A 10 37.17 -14.67 -13.90
C THR A 10 36.35 -14.37 -12.66
N PHE A 11 36.24 -15.27 -11.70
CA PHE A 11 35.57 -15.03 -10.44
C PHE A 11 36.22 -13.90 -9.61
N ALA A 12 37.54 -13.87 -9.55
CA ALA A 12 38.27 -12.80 -8.85
C ALA A 12 38.02 -11.43 -9.49
N LEU A 13 38.04 -11.36 -10.83
CA LEU A 13 37.76 -10.11 -11.56
C LEU A 13 36.28 -9.67 -11.39
N ALA A 14 35.33 -10.60 -11.45
CA ALA A 14 33.93 -10.31 -11.18
C ALA A 14 33.72 -9.81 -9.74
N PHE A 15 34.37 -10.44 -8.77
CA PHE A 15 34.32 -10.02 -7.38
C PHE A 15 34.94 -8.62 -7.14
N VAL A 16 36.06 -8.33 -7.76
CA VAL A 16 36.69 -6.99 -7.72
C VAL A 16 35.80 -5.97 -8.40
N ALA A 17 35.19 -6.27 -9.55
CA ALA A 17 34.27 -5.38 -10.22
C ALA A 17 33.03 -5.10 -9.35
N LEU A 18 32.53 -6.09 -8.64
CA LEU A 18 31.40 -5.97 -7.70
C LEU A 18 31.79 -5.11 -6.48
N LEU A 19 33.01 -5.25 -5.96
CA LEU A 19 33.52 -4.41 -4.87
C LEU A 19 33.72 -2.96 -5.32
N VAL A 20 34.26 -2.75 -6.53
CA VAL A 20 34.46 -1.41 -7.10
C VAL A 20 33.09 -0.75 -7.37
N PHE A 21 32.13 -1.51 -7.88
CA PHE A 21 30.76 -1.03 -8.07
C PHE A 21 30.10 -0.68 -6.71
N ALA A 22 30.22 -1.56 -5.71
CA ALA A 22 29.69 -1.32 -4.38
C ALA A 22 30.33 -0.10 -3.69
N ALA A 23 31.66 0.02 -3.80
CA ALA A 23 32.39 1.18 -3.27
C ALA A 23 32.05 2.47 -4.04
N GLY A 24 31.94 2.40 -5.37
CA GLY A 24 31.56 3.54 -6.21
C GLY A 24 30.14 3.99 -5.93
N SER A 25 29.22 3.05 -5.78
CA SER A 25 27.83 3.34 -5.40
C SER A 25 27.74 3.93 -4.00
N SER A 26 28.53 3.42 -3.05
CA SER A 26 28.60 3.92 -1.68
C SER A 26 29.16 5.35 -1.58
N LEU A 27 30.10 5.71 -2.48
CA LEU A 27 30.65 7.07 -2.56
C LEU A 27 29.75 8.04 -3.33
N ALA A 28 28.96 7.54 -4.27
CA ALA A 28 27.98 8.33 -5.03
C ALA A 28 26.65 8.49 -4.30
N PHE A 29 26.40 7.62 -3.33
CA PHE A 29 25.23 7.64 -2.50
C PHE A 29 25.48 8.56 -1.30
N ASP A 30 24.76 9.69 -1.27
CA ASP A 30 24.70 10.53 -0.08
C ASP A 30 23.63 9.91 0.82
N PRO A 31 24.01 9.20 1.90
CA PRO A 31 23.04 8.56 2.74
C PRO A 31 22.11 9.63 3.30
N VAL A 32 20.82 9.46 3.06
CA VAL A 32 19.81 10.24 3.79
C VAL A 32 20.13 10.04 5.26
N ASP A 33 20.38 11.15 5.93
CA ASP A 33 20.70 11.14 7.36
C ASP A 33 19.63 10.35 8.10
N ASP A 34 20.07 9.38 8.87
CA ASP A 34 19.27 8.33 9.44
C ASP A 34 18.05 8.87 10.22
N GLY A 35 16.89 8.92 9.61
CA GLY A 35 15.63 9.34 10.21
C GLY A 35 15.22 10.77 9.96
N SER A 36 15.76 11.41 8.98
CA SER A 36 15.35 12.76 8.63
C SER A 36 14.02 12.77 7.89
N LEU A 37 12.96 12.92 8.67
CA LEU A 37 11.72 13.47 8.20
C LEU A 37 11.96 14.90 7.72
N GLY A 38 11.37 15.30 6.62
CA GLY A 38 11.54 16.68 6.17
C GLY A 38 10.93 16.98 4.82
N PRO A 39 10.80 18.29 4.53
CA PRO A 39 10.22 18.72 3.27
C PRO A 39 11.14 18.40 2.09
N GLY A 40 10.52 18.05 0.97
CA GLY A 40 11.11 18.04 -0.35
C GLY A 40 10.74 19.32 -1.11
N THR A 41 9.93 19.17 -2.16
CA THR A 41 9.40 20.28 -2.95
C THR A 41 8.28 21.02 -2.22
N LEU A 42 8.33 22.35 -2.20
CA LEU A 42 7.32 23.25 -1.63
C LEU A 42 6.94 24.36 -2.62
N ASP A 43 6.57 24.00 -3.84
CA ASP A 43 6.16 24.97 -4.87
C ASP A 43 4.81 25.60 -4.53
N ARG A 44 3.99 24.90 -3.78
CA ARG A 44 2.68 25.36 -3.33
C ARG A 44 2.43 24.91 -1.89
N GLN A 45 2.10 25.86 -1.04
CA GLN A 45 1.65 25.55 0.32
C GLN A 45 0.23 24.97 0.26
N PRO A 46 -0.02 23.80 0.87
CA PRO A 46 -1.37 23.30 1.09
C PRO A 46 -2.16 24.22 2.01
N SER A 47 -3.49 24.14 1.96
CA SER A 47 -4.37 24.95 2.79
C SER A 47 -4.34 24.54 4.27
N ASN A 48 -4.02 23.28 4.54
CA ASN A 48 -4.04 22.69 5.89
C ASN A 48 -2.86 21.73 6.08
N ALA A 49 -2.67 21.29 7.30
CA ALA A 49 -1.70 20.28 7.64
C ALA A 49 -2.03 18.92 6.97
N THR A 50 -1.01 18.11 6.78
CA THR A 50 -1.14 16.70 6.35
C THR A 50 -0.81 15.81 7.53
N VAL A 51 -1.60 14.78 7.76
CA VAL A 51 -1.25 13.69 8.67
C VAL A 51 -0.81 12.48 7.84
N VAL A 52 0.11 11.69 8.38
CA VAL A 52 0.70 10.55 7.67
C VAL A 52 0.92 9.41 8.64
N SER A 53 0.50 8.22 8.30
CA SER A 53 0.88 7.00 9.01
C SER A 53 2.12 6.37 8.40
N THR A 54 3.02 5.82 9.23
CA THR A 54 4.19 5.08 8.75
C THR A 54 4.31 3.74 9.43
N GLN A 55 4.78 2.74 8.68
CA GLN A 55 4.96 1.38 9.18
C GLN A 55 6.35 1.13 9.79
N GLY A 56 7.34 1.98 9.51
CA GLY A 56 8.72 1.77 9.96
C GLY A 56 9.45 0.62 9.27
N VAL A 57 8.90 0.07 8.19
CA VAL A 57 9.56 -0.96 7.37
C VAL A 57 10.36 -0.33 6.24
N HIS A 58 11.39 -1.02 5.79
CA HIS A 58 12.33 -0.51 4.80
C HIS A 58 12.00 -0.99 3.38
N PHE A 59 11.27 -2.07 3.21
CA PHE A 59 10.82 -2.56 1.91
C PHE A 59 9.60 -3.47 2.00
N ALA A 60 8.89 -3.59 0.86
CA ALA A 60 7.59 -4.23 0.73
C ALA A 60 7.49 -5.61 1.39
N GLY A 61 6.47 -5.80 2.19
CA GLY A 61 6.09 -7.09 2.74
C GLY A 61 7.11 -7.75 3.66
N GLN A 62 8.20 -7.09 3.97
CA GLN A 62 9.20 -7.60 4.89
C GLN A 62 8.96 -7.08 6.30
N VAL A 63 9.08 -7.97 7.28
CA VAL A 63 8.80 -7.67 8.68
C VAL A 63 10.01 -7.06 9.39
N ASP A 64 11.06 -6.66 8.68
CA ASP A 64 12.22 -6.02 9.27
C ASP A 64 11.94 -4.53 9.47
N ARG A 65 11.40 -4.20 10.64
CA ARG A 65 11.12 -2.84 11.07
C ARG A 65 12.31 -2.31 11.84
N SER A 66 13.17 -1.64 11.15
CA SER A 66 14.35 -1.04 11.75
C SER A 66 14.08 0.34 12.37
N ARG A 67 12.86 0.86 12.23
CA ARG A 67 12.42 2.13 12.82
C ARG A 67 11.07 1.96 13.53
N PRO A 68 10.80 2.76 14.58
CA PRO A 68 9.47 2.82 15.16
C PRO A 68 8.46 3.31 14.11
N PRO A 69 7.27 2.70 14.02
CA PRO A 69 6.18 3.28 13.26
C PRO A 69 5.72 4.59 13.90
N ARG A 70 5.22 5.52 13.10
CA ARG A 70 4.84 6.85 13.55
C ARG A 70 3.59 7.36 12.85
N LEU A 71 2.81 8.14 13.57
CA LEU A 71 1.93 9.13 12.98
C LEU A 71 2.68 10.46 12.94
N LEU A 72 2.56 11.17 11.84
CA LEU A 72 3.21 12.45 11.61
C LEU A 72 2.14 13.51 11.34
N SER A 73 2.35 14.74 11.80
CA SER A 73 1.61 15.90 11.33
C SER A 73 2.56 16.91 10.77
N ILE A 74 2.36 17.27 9.52
CA ILE A 74 3.18 18.18 8.75
C ILE A 74 2.34 19.44 8.49
N ASP A 75 2.87 20.60 8.78
CA ASP A 75 2.16 21.85 8.52
C ASP A 75 2.26 22.29 7.05
N PRO A 76 1.55 23.32 6.63
CA PRO A 76 1.60 23.82 5.25
C PRO A 76 2.98 24.27 4.78
N ASP A 77 3.86 24.65 5.70
CA ASP A 77 5.23 25.08 5.41
C ASP A 77 6.19 23.89 5.25
N GLY A 78 5.68 22.65 5.43
CA GLY A 78 6.47 21.43 5.35
C GLY A 78 7.24 21.10 6.64
N ASP A 79 6.97 21.81 7.72
CA ASP A 79 7.58 21.53 9.00
C ASP A 79 6.84 20.45 9.76
N LEU A 80 7.58 19.55 10.42
CA LEU A 80 7.00 18.54 11.30
C LEU A 80 6.46 19.17 12.58
N ARG A 81 5.13 19.22 12.73
CA ARG A 81 4.48 19.78 13.93
C ARG A 81 4.58 18.85 15.13
N TRP A 82 4.29 17.58 14.91
CA TRP A 82 4.40 16.54 15.93
C TRP A 82 4.56 15.17 15.28
N GLN A 83 5.07 14.25 16.08
CA GLN A 83 5.07 12.82 15.79
C GLN A 83 4.51 12.07 17.00
N TYR A 84 3.87 10.93 16.74
CA TYR A 84 3.29 10.06 17.75
C TYR A 84 3.71 8.62 17.47
N GLU A 85 4.36 7.96 18.42
CA GLU A 85 4.85 6.58 18.30
C GLU A 85 3.91 5.58 18.98
N GLY A 86 2.89 6.06 19.71
CA GLY A 86 1.97 5.21 20.45
C GLY A 86 2.67 4.37 21.52
N ASP A 87 2.15 3.17 21.74
CA ASP A 87 2.72 2.19 22.65
C ASP A 87 3.74 1.27 21.96
N HIS A 88 4.28 1.68 20.81
CA HIS A 88 5.19 0.89 19.99
C HIS A 88 6.65 0.99 20.45
N GLY A 89 6.90 1.11 21.75
CA GLY A 89 8.23 1.05 22.34
C GLY A 89 8.98 -0.23 21.95
N GLU A 90 10.29 -0.26 22.15
CA GLU A 90 11.15 -1.41 21.82
C GLU A 90 10.52 -2.74 22.23
N GLY A 91 10.30 -3.63 21.26
CA GLY A 91 9.75 -4.98 21.46
C GLY A 91 8.22 -5.07 21.50
N ALA A 92 7.48 -3.97 21.34
CA ALA A 92 6.02 -3.99 21.44
C ALA A 92 5.30 -4.52 20.19
N GLY A 93 5.96 -4.65 19.04
CA GLY A 93 5.38 -5.10 17.78
C GLY A 93 4.08 -4.37 17.46
N GLY A 94 3.94 -3.85 16.28
CA GLY A 94 2.78 -3.09 15.84
C GLY A 94 3.21 -1.98 14.90
N TRP A 95 2.25 -1.39 14.24
CA TRP A 95 2.46 -0.31 13.27
C TRP A 95 1.19 0.50 13.08
N PHE A 96 1.24 1.51 12.26
CA PHE A 96 0.07 2.27 11.86
C PHE A 96 -0.26 1.93 10.40
N TYR A 97 -1.54 1.71 10.15
CA TYR A 97 -2.09 1.61 8.82
C TYR A 97 -2.91 2.87 8.55
N ASP A 98 -4.19 2.77 8.61
CA ASP A 98 -5.16 3.76 8.25
C ASP A 98 -5.35 4.86 9.32
N ILE A 99 -5.65 6.09 8.89
CA ILE A 99 -5.87 7.27 9.75
C ILE A 99 -6.94 8.20 9.19
N ASP A 100 -8.14 8.23 9.74
CA ASP A 100 -9.23 9.07 9.24
C ASP A 100 -9.38 10.38 10.03
N PRO A 101 -9.48 11.52 9.37
CA PRO A 101 -9.87 12.77 10.00
C PRO A 101 -11.33 12.73 10.42
N LEU A 102 -11.59 12.76 11.72
CA LEU A 102 -12.95 12.80 12.26
C LEU A 102 -13.58 14.21 12.23
N PRO A 103 -14.91 14.32 12.16
CA PRO A 103 -15.60 15.62 12.12
C PRO A 103 -15.32 16.53 13.32
N ASN A 104 -14.92 15.97 14.46
CA ASN A 104 -14.55 16.74 15.66
C ASN A 104 -13.10 17.24 15.64
N GLY A 105 -12.34 16.93 14.58
CA GLY A 105 -10.96 17.33 14.40
C GLY A 105 -9.92 16.33 14.96
N ASN A 106 -10.36 15.25 15.58
CA ASN A 106 -9.51 14.14 16.02
C ASN A 106 -9.19 13.19 14.86
N LEU A 107 -8.41 12.16 15.11
CA LEU A 107 -8.09 11.11 14.16
C LEU A 107 -8.64 9.77 14.64
N LEU A 108 -9.27 8.99 13.78
CA LEU A 108 -9.41 7.55 13.95
C LEU A 108 -8.10 6.92 13.53
N VAL A 109 -7.62 5.93 14.26
CA VAL A 109 -6.31 5.33 14.01
C VAL A 109 -6.43 3.82 14.11
N VAL A 110 -5.90 3.13 13.09
CA VAL A 110 -5.84 1.68 13.01
C VAL A 110 -4.41 1.21 13.26
N SER A 111 -4.24 0.34 14.26
CA SER A 111 -2.92 -0.12 14.69
C SER A 111 -2.93 -1.60 15.09
N PRO A 112 -2.64 -2.53 14.17
CA PRO A 112 -2.53 -3.94 14.50
C PRO A 112 -1.36 -4.20 15.42
N ARG A 113 -1.59 -5.10 16.39
CA ARG A 113 -0.60 -5.46 17.41
C ARG A 113 -0.74 -6.91 17.85
N GLY A 114 0.23 -7.73 17.51
CA GLY A 114 0.20 -9.14 17.87
C GLY A 114 -0.97 -9.89 17.23
N GLY A 115 -1.92 -10.39 18.04
CA GLY A 115 -3.11 -11.10 17.55
C GLY A 115 -4.39 -10.26 17.54
N GLU A 116 -4.30 -8.96 17.79
CA GLU A 116 -5.42 -8.01 17.86
C GLU A 116 -5.14 -6.75 17.05
N THR A 117 -6.17 -5.98 16.76
CA THR A 117 -6.04 -4.63 16.20
C THR A 117 -6.58 -3.63 17.22
N LEU A 118 -5.80 -2.60 17.49
CA LEU A 118 -6.23 -1.45 18.26
C LEU A 118 -6.83 -0.43 17.29
N VAL A 119 -8.04 0.03 17.61
CA VAL A 119 -8.68 1.16 16.95
C VAL A 119 -8.95 2.21 18.00
N TYR A 120 -8.54 3.44 17.78
CA TYR A 120 -8.71 4.49 18.76
C TYR A 120 -8.88 5.86 18.14
N GLU A 121 -9.59 6.73 18.84
CA GLU A 121 -9.64 8.13 18.55
C GLU A 121 -8.49 8.84 19.24
N LEU A 122 -7.64 9.51 18.46
CA LEU A 122 -6.52 10.30 18.93
C LEU A 122 -6.87 11.79 18.87
N ASP A 123 -6.82 12.46 20.03
CA ASP A 123 -6.87 13.90 20.07
C ASP A 123 -5.59 14.47 19.45
N ARG A 124 -5.76 15.18 18.35
CA ARG A 124 -4.65 15.66 17.53
C ARG A 124 -3.82 16.76 18.20
N GLU A 125 -4.40 17.51 19.14
CA GLU A 125 -3.71 18.58 19.85
C GLU A 125 -2.93 18.08 21.04
N THR A 126 -3.54 17.19 21.85
CA THR A 126 -2.91 16.64 23.05
C THR A 126 -2.14 15.37 22.79
N ARG A 127 -2.45 14.63 21.72
CA ARG A 127 -1.97 13.29 21.38
C ARG A 127 -2.36 12.25 22.43
N GLU A 128 -3.46 12.51 23.13
CA GLU A 128 -4.07 11.56 24.06
C GLU A 128 -5.16 10.75 23.35
N ARG A 129 -5.30 9.50 23.72
CA ARG A 129 -6.39 8.65 23.23
C ARG A 129 -7.67 9.00 23.96
N VAL A 130 -8.68 9.41 23.22
CA VAL A 130 -10.03 9.72 23.74
C VAL A 130 -10.74 8.42 24.14
N TRP A 131 -10.62 7.40 23.29
CA TRP A 131 -11.06 6.03 23.56
C TRP A 131 -10.17 5.05 22.80
N THR A 132 -10.18 3.78 23.23
CA THR A 132 -9.50 2.67 22.54
C THR A 132 -10.40 1.46 22.55
N GLU A 133 -10.57 0.84 21.38
CA GLU A 133 -11.21 -0.45 21.17
C GLU A 133 -10.15 -1.49 20.82
N ARG A 134 -10.33 -2.71 21.35
CA ARG A 134 -9.48 -3.87 21.02
C ARG A 134 -10.28 -4.85 20.22
N LEU A 135 -10.04 -4.90 18.93
CA LEU A 135 -10.68 -5.84 18.04
C LEU A 135 -9.96 -7.19 18.10
N PRO A 136 -10.67 -8.32 18.28
CA PRO A 136 -10.06 -9.64 18.28
C PRO A 136 -9.74 -10.10 16.84
N PHE A 137 -9.24 -9.18 16.01
CA PHE A 137 -8.89 -9.38 14.62
C PHE A 137 -7.41 -9.03 14.45
N ARG A 138 -6.66 -9.93 13.83
CA ARG A 138 -5.24 -9.69 13.60
C ARG A 138 -5.05 -8.96 12.28
N ASP A 139 -4.08 -8.06 12.25
CA ASP A 139 -3.55 -7.43 11.03
C ASP A 139 -4.63 -6.72 10.17
N THR A 140 -5.65 -6.14 10.81
CA THR A 140 -6.63 -5.31 10.14
C THR A 140 -5.96 -4.04 9.61
N HIS A 141 -6.11 -3.77 8.33
CA HIS A 141 -5.49 -2.62 7.70
C HIS A 141 -6.34 -1.37 7.83
N ASP A 142 -7.65 -1.54 7.77
CA ASP A 142 -8.57 -0.45 7.66
C ASP A 142 -9.84 -0.65 8.49
N VAL A 143 -10.28 0.44 9.14
CA VAL A 143 -11.49 0.49 9.96
C VAL A 143 -12.10 1.88 9.89
N ASP A 144 -13.27 1.98 9.35
CA ASP A 144 -14.03 3.20 9.25
C ASP A 144 -15.14 3.35 10.29
N ARG A 145 -15.51 4.60 10.56
CA ARG A 145 -16.58 4.94 11.48
C ARG A 145 -17.88 5.24 10.74
N LEU A 146 -18.89 4.41 10.96
CA LEU A 146 -20.24 4.65 10.47
C LEU A 146 -20.93 5.82 11.20
N ASP A 147 -21.93 6.44 10.56
CA ASP A 147 -22.71 7.58 11.10
C ASP A 147 -23.31 7.31 12.48
N ASP A 148 -23.65 6.05 12.78
CA ASP A 148 -24.22 5.64 14.07
C ASP A 148 -23.15 5.33 15.14
N GLY A 149 -21.86 5.54 14.83
CA GLY A 149 -20.73 5.34 15.72
C GLY A 149 -20.24 3.91 15.86
N ARG A 150 -20.82 2.98 15.11
CA ARG A 150 -20.24 1.63 14.92
C ARG A 150 -19.03 1.70 14.01
N LEU A 151 -18.21 0.66 14.03
CA LEU A 151 -17.05 0.55 13.16
C LEU A 151 -17.32 -0.48 12.06
N VAL A 152 -16.99 -0.17 10.81
CA VAL A 152 -16.84 -1.15 9.75
C VAL A 152 -15.38 -1.55 9.66
N VAL A 153 -15.09 -2.82 9.43
CA VAL A 153 -13.75 -3.39 9.60
C VAL A 153 -13.43 -4.34 8.46
N ALA A 154 -12.30 -4.14 7.83
CA ALA A 154 -11.69 -5.07 6.89
C ALA A 154 -10.99 -6.20 7.67
N HIS A 155 -11.67 -7.33 7.89
CA HIS A 155 -11.15 -8.46 8.65
C HIS A 155 -10.55 -9.51 7.72
N MET A 156 -9.27 -9.38 7.47
CA MET A 156 -8.45 -10.33 6.72
C MET A 156 -7.70 -11.29 7.65
N ARG A 157 -7.03 -12.29 7.05
CA ARG A 157 -6.26 -13.31 7.77
C ARG A 157 -7.04 -13.96 8.90
N ALA A 158 -8.35 -14.04 8.71
CA ALA A 158 -9.20 -14.81 9.57
C ALA A 158 -8.90 -16.30 9.39
N ASP A 159 -9.17 -17.10 10.42
CA ASP A 159 -8.85 -18.52 10.38
C ASP A 159 -9.46 -19.23 9.15
N VAL A 160 -8.73 -20.20 8.61
CA VAL A 160 -9.24 -21.12 7.59
C VAL A 160 -9.84 -22.33 8.28
N ASP A 161 -11.12 -22.59 8.05
CA ASP A 161 -11.84 -23.73 8.61
C ASP A 161 -12.29 -24.70 7.50
N ASN A 162 -11.82 -25.95 7.54
CA ASN A 162 -12.12 -26.98 6.55
C ASN A 162 -11.88 -26.54 5.09
N GLY A 163 -10.86 -25.73 4.84
CA GLY A 163 -10.53 -25.21 3.51
C GLY A 163 -11.41 -24.04 3.07
N THR A 164 -12.15 -23.41 3.99
CA THR A 164 -12.92 -22.20 3.75
C THR A 164 -12.33 -21.05 4.54
N SER A 165 -12.01 -19.94 3.88
CA SER A 165 -11.56 -18.72 4.55
C SER A 165 -12.72 -18.07 5.33
N ARG A 166 -12.38 -17.46 6.45
CA ARG A 166 -13.29 -16.63 7.25
C ARG A 166 -13.09 -15.15 7.03
N ASP A 167 -12.31 -14.75 6.04
CA ASP A 167 -12.14 -13.35 5.68
C ASP A 167 -13.47 -12.70 5.34
N ARG A 168 -13.69 -11.50 5.86
CA ARG A 168 -15.00 -10.85 5.83
C ARG A 168 -14.93 -9.36 6.10
N ILE A 169 -15.96 -8.64 5.74
CA ILE A 169 -16.22 -7.30 6.24
C ILE A 169 -17.21 -7.44 7.42
N VAL A 170 -16.95 -6.73 8.50
CA VAL A 170 -17.84 -6.76 9.68
C VAL A 170 -18.22 -5.36 10.14
N VAL A 171 -19.39 -5.25 10.78
CA VAL A 171 -19.77 -4.07 11.54
C VAL A 171 -19.67 -4.41 13.02
N TRP A 172 -18.77 -3.72 13.71
CA TRP A 172 -18.49 -3.87 15.12
C TRP A 172 -19.25 -2.86 15.97
N ASN A 173 -19.97 -3.33 16.98
CA ASN A 173 -20.62 -2.48 17.96
C ASN A 173 -19.73 -2.34 19.20
N ARG A 174 -19.11 -1.19 19.37
CA ARG A 174 -18.18 -0.89 20.47
C ARG A 174 -18.82 -1.01 21.84
N SER A 175 -20.08 -0.59 22.00
CA SER A 175 -20.76 -0.60 23.30
C SER A 175 -21.10 -2.01 23.81
N ARG A 176 -21.16 -2.99 22.89
CA ARG A 176 -21.46 -4.39 23.19
C ARG A 176 -20.26 -5.31 22.96
N SER A 177 -19.19 -4.80 22.33
CA SER A 177 -18.03 -5.57 21.90
C SER A 177 -18.43 -6.81 21.10
N GLU A 178 -19.31 -6.61 20.10
CA GLU A 178 -19.83 -7.69 19.25
C GLU A 178 -19.95 -7.29 17.77
N VAL A 179 -19.83 -8.28 16.88
CA VAL A 179 -20.16 -8.15 15.47
C VAL A 179 -21.68 -8.11 15.34
N THR A 180 -22.21 -7.07 14.67
CA THR A 180 -23.66 -6.89 14.44
C THR A 180 -24.07 -7.13 13.00
N TRP A 181 -23.13 -7.18 12.08
CA TRP A 181 -23.31 -7.50 10.67
C TRP A 181 -22.01 -8.07 10.11
N GLU A 182 -22.11 -9.00 9.17
CA GLU A 182 -20.96 -9.53 8.44
C GLU A 182 -21.28 -9.83 6.99
N TRP A 183 -20.28 -9.73 6.13
CA TRP A 183 -20.29 -10.14 4.75
C TRP A 183 -19.02 -10.96 4.46
N ARG A 184 -19.17 -12.21 4.07
CA ARG A 184 -18.08 -13.17 3.94
C ARG A 184 -17.64 -13.34 2.50
N PHE A 185 -16.38 -13.23 2.21
CA PHE A 185 -15.86 -13.44 0.85
C PHE A 185 -16.14 -14.86 0.33
N ALA A 186 -16.07 -15.88 1.17
CA ALA A 186 -16.32 -17.26 0.80
C ALA A 186 -17.76 -17.54 0.29
N ASP A 187 -18.72 -16.68 0.60
CA ASP A 187 -20.10 -16.79 0.11
C ASP A 187 -20.26 -16.21 -1.31
N HIS A 188 -19.28 -15.44 -1.80
CA HIS A 188 -19.37 -14.69 -3.06
C HIS A 188 -18.28 -15.02 -4.07
N PHE A 189 -17.21 -15.70 -3.64
CA PHE A 189 -16.06 -16.04 -4.47
C PHE A 189 -15.77 -17.53 -4.45
N PRO A 190 -15.41 -18.11 -5.60
CA PRO A 190 -14.94 -19.49 -5.68
C PRO A 190 -13.69 -19.71 -4.80
N ALA A 191 -13.59 -20.90 -4.21
CA ALA A 191 -12.46 -21.24 -3.34
C ALA A 191 -11.11 -21.33 -4.07
N ASP A 192 -11.09 -21.32 -5.41
CA ASP A 192 -9.87 -21.28 -6.23
C ASP A 192 -9.48 -19.87 -6.68
N THR A 193 -10.19 -18.83 -6.25
CA THR A 193 -9.81 -17.43 -6.44
C THR A 193 -8.41 -17.20 -5.85
N ASP A 194 -7.58 -16.41 -6.51
CA ASP A 194 -6.17 -16.17 -6.17
C ASP A 194 -5.35 -17.46 -5.97
N GLY A 195 -5.68 -18.49 -6.74
CA GLY A 195 -4.96 -19.78 -6.68
C GLY A 195 -5.33 -20.69 -5.53
N GLY A 196 -6.29 -20.30 -4.68
CA GLY A 196 -6.87 -21.13 -3.63
C GLY A 196 -6.77 -20.53 -2.23
N VAL A 197 -7.68 -20.96 -1.37
CA VAL A 197 -7.79 -20.48 0.02
C VAL A 197 -6.54 -20.82 0.81
N ASP A 198 -5.97 -19.80 1.41
CA ASP A 198 -4.88 -19.89 2.39
C ASP A 198 -5.13 -18.92 3.56
N ASP A 199 -4.14 -18.69 4.42
CA ASP A 199 -4.26 -17.82 5.60
C ASP A 199 -4.14 -16.33 5.29
N ASP A 200 -3.93 -15.95 4.02
CA ASP A 200 -3.88 -14.57 3.51
C ASP A 200 -4.73 -14.40 2.23
N TRP A 201 -5.81 -15.16 2.11
CA TRP A 201 -6.57 -15.37 0.87
C TRP A 201 -7.05 -14.09 0.21
N THR A 202 -7.77 -13.24 0.94
CA THR A 202 -8.29 -12.01 0.35
C THR A 202 -7.31 -10.85 0.46
N HIS A 203 -6.56 -10.82 1.56
CA HIS A 203 -5.80 -9.65 1.99
C HIS A 203 -6.63 -8.37 1.81
N VAL A 204 -7.89 -8.41 2.29
CA VAL A 204 -8.76 -7.24 2.21
C VAL A 204 -8.14 -6.12 3.04
N ASN A 205 -7.71 -5.07 2.36
CA ASN A 205 -6.90 -4.02 2.93
C ASN A 205 -7.61 -2.67 3.07
N ASP A 206 -8.91 -2.64 2.67
CA ASP A 206 -9.64 -1.39 2.66
C ASP A 206 -11.16 -1.60 2.65
N VAL A 207 -11.92 -0.73 3.34
CA VAL A 207 -13.38 -0.76 3.43
C VAL A 207 -14.00 0.59 3.76
N ASP A 208 -14.42 1.37 2.78
CA ASP A 208 -15.02 2.69 2.95
C ASP A 208 -16.54 2.71 2.87
N PRO A 209 -17.23 3.44 3.72
CA PRO A 209 -18.64 3.75 3.56
C PRO A 209 -18.92 4.62 2.34
N VAL A 210 -19.80 4.18 1.46
CA VAL A 210 -20.28 4.96 0.31
C VAL A 210 -21.76 5.29 0.47
N GLY A 211 -22.05 6.39 1.18
CA GLY A 211 -23.39 6.74 1.59
C GLY A 211 -23.89 5.81 2.72
N GLU A 212 -25.22 5.66 2.85
CA GLU A 212 -25.80 5.00 4.02
C GLU A 212 -25.64 3.47 4.01
N ASP A 213 -25.75 2.84 2.81
CA ASP A 213 -25.94 1.39 2.68
C ASP A 213 -24.87 0.67 1.85
N ARG A 214 -23.81 1.34 1.41
CA ARG A 214 -22.80 0.73 0.57
C ARG A 214 -21.43 0.79 1.21
N LEU A 215 -20.59 -0.16 0.82
CA LEU A 215 -19.18 -0.21 1.20
C LEU A 215 -18.35 -0.40 -0.06
N LEU A 216 -17.35 0.43 -0.25
CA LEU A 216 -16.25 0.16 -1.18
C LEU A 216 -15.31 -0.80 -0.47
N VAL A 217 -14.81 -1.81 -1.16
CA VAL A 217 -14.01 -2.87 -0.52
C VAL A 217 -12.90 -3.30 -1.45
N SER A 218 -11.69 -3.41 -0.94
CA SER A 218 -10.50 -3.79 -1.69
C SER A 218 -9.93 -5.14 -1.26
N PRO A 219 -10.42 -6.29 -1.80
CA PRO A 219 -9.73 -7.56 -1.66
C PRO A 219 -8.47 -7.57 -2.55
N ARG A 220 -7.35 -7.14 -1.97
CA ARG A 220 -6.08 -6.90 -2.63
C ARG A 220 -5.62 -8.08 -3.50
N ASN A 221 -5.63 -9.29 -2.93
CA ASN A 221 -5.13 -10.47 -3.62
C ASN A 221 -6.02 -10.93 -4.79
N PHE A 222 -7.25 -10.44 -4.84
CA PHE A 222 -8.18 -10.73 -5.94
C PHE A 222 -8.02 -9.76 -7.12
N ASP A 223 -7.13 -8.76 -7.03
CA ASP A 223 -6.96 -7.72 -8.05
C ASP A 223 -8.28 -7.01 -8.39
N GLN A 224 -9.10 -6.71 -7.37
CA GLN A 224 -10.44 -6.16 -7.54
C GLN A 224 -10.77 -5.08 -6.50
N VAL A 225 -11.66 -4.17 -6.91
CA VAL A 225 -12.40 -3.27 -6.03
C VAL A 225 -13.89 -3.56 -6.19
N LEU A 226 -14.60 -3.66 -5.08
CA LEU A 226 -16.00 -4.02 -5.02
C LEU A 226 -16.81 -2.88 -4.41
N LEU A 227 -18.04 -2.66 -4.89
CA LEU A 227 -19.04 -1.91 -4.16
C LEU A 227 -20.12 -2.90 -3.72
N ILE A 228 -20.25 -3.12 -2.43
CA ILE A 228 -21.24 -4.02 -1.85
C ILE A 228 -22.38 -3.26 -1.19
N ASN A 229 -23.60 -3.77 -1.35
CA ASN A 229 -24.77 -3.23 -0.67
C ASN A 229 -24.93 -3.93 0.67
N ARG A 230 -24.84 -3.18 1.75
CA ARG A 230 -24.89 -3.71 3.12
C ARG A 230 -26.27 -4.25 3.52
N THR A 231 -27.34 -3.77 2.87
CA THR A 231 -28.69 -4.21 3.15
C THR A 231 -29.03 -5.53 2.45
N THR A 232 -28.61 -5.70 1.18
CA THR A 232 -28.91 -6.91 0.40
C THR A 232 -27.78 -7.94 0.41
N GLY A 233 -26.55 -7.52 0.67
CA GLY A 233 -25.35 -8.35 0.56
C GLY A 233 -24.82 -8.50 -0.87
N ASP A 234 -25.45 -7.83 -1.85
CA ASP A 234 -25.07 -7.96 -3.26
C ASP A 234 -23.83 -7.13 -3.60
N ILE A 235 -23.02 -7.60 -4.53
CA ILE A 235 -21.98 -6.83 -5.19
C ILE A 235 -22.61 -5.99 -6.31
N GLU A 236 -22.76 -4.69 -6.11
CA GLU A 236 -23.35 -3.76 -7.09
C GLU A 236 -22.37 -3.34 -8.19
N MET A 237 -21.09 -3.30 -7.86
CA MET A 237 -20.00 -2.96 -8.79
C MET A 237 -18.78 -3.84 -8.54
N ARG A 238 -18.06 -4.11 -9.62
CA ARG A 238 -16.76 -4.77 -9.60
C ARG A 238 -15.83 -4.11 -10.62
N LEU A 239 -14.72 -3.60 -10.14
CA LEU A 239 -13.60 -3.13 -10.95
C LEU A 239 -12.46 -4.14 -10.81
N GLY A 240 -11.82 -4.51 -11.90
CA GLY A 240 -10.76 -5.51 -11.90
C GLY A 240 -11.30 -6.94 -12.02
N ARG A 241 -10.39 -7.89 -11.97
CA ARG A 241 -10.67 -9.31 -12.10
C ARG A 241 -9.48 -10.11 -11.59
N ASP A 242 -9.76 -11.18 -10.87
CA ASP A 242 -8.74 -12.11 -10.38
C ASP A 242 -7.72 -12.50 -11.47
N GLY A 243 -6.45 -12.24 -11.18
CA GLY A 243 -5.31 -12.51 -12.03
C GLY A 243 -5.22 -11.66 -13.31
N ASN A 244 -6.05 -10.62 -13.48
CA ASN A 244 -5.88 -9.64 -14.56
C ASN A 244 -5.14 -8.39 -14.09
N THR A 245 -3.85 -8.55 -13.95
CA THR A 245 -2.93 -7.52 -13.44
C THR A 245 -2.78 -6.30 -14.34
N ASP A 246 -3.28 -6.33 -15.59
CA ASP A 246 -3.29 -5.15 -16.48
C ASP A 246 -4.31 -4.09 -16.01
N ILE A 247 -5.38 -4.52 -15.34
CA ILE A 247 -6.39 -3.60 -14.78
C ILE A 247 -5.91 -3.12 -13.41
N LEU A 248 -5.80 -4.04 -12.44
CA LEU A 248 -5.30 -3.78 -11.09
C LEU A 248 -4.35 -4.91 -10.68
N HIS A 249 -3.34 -4.59 -9.89
CA HIS A 249 -2.41 -5.57 -9.35
C HIS A 249 -2.10 -5.25 -7.89
N ALA A 250 -2.69 -6.03 -6.99
CA ALA A 250 -2.52 -5.90 -5.54
C ALA A 250 -2.70 -4.44 -5.07
N GLN A 251 -3.81 -3.85 -5.46
CA GLN A 251 -4.17 -2.45 -5.20
C GLN A 251 -4.41 -2.18 -3.70
N HIS A 252 -4.34 -0.88 -3.34
CA HIS A 252 -4.62 -0.38 -1.99
C HIS A 252 -5.52 0.87 -2.08
N ASN A 253 -6.22 1.15 -1.00
CA ASN A 253 -6.97 2.36 -0.67
C ASN A 253 -7.67 2.96 -1.90
N PRO A 254 -8.72 2.31 -2.43
CA PRO A 254 -9.52 2.85 -3.52
C PRO A 254 -10.56 3.83 -3.00
N ASP A 255 -10.70 4.96 -3.65
CA ASP A 255 -11.70 5.97 -3.38
C ASP A 255 -12.86 5.95 -4.35
N TYR A 256 -14.07 6.15 -3.83
CA TYR A 256 -15.27 6.30 -4.64
C TYR A 256 -15.58 7.75 -4.95
N LEU A 257 -15.42 8.14 -6.21
CA LEU A 257 -15.74 9.46 -6.74
C LEU A 257 -17.04 9.42 -7.56
N ARG A 258 -17.69 10.57 -7.69
CA ARG A 258 -18.82 10.79 -8.58
C ARG A 258 -18.44 11.77 -9.67
N GLY A 259 -18.16 11.26 -10.84
CA GLY A 259 -17.89 12.07 -12.03
C GLY A 259 -19.15 12.72 -12.61
N PRO A 260 -19.05 13.31 -13.81
CA PRO A 260 -20.14 14.02 -14.46
C PRO A 260 -21.42 13.18 -14.51
N ASN A 261 -22.57 13.82 -14.20
CA ASN A 261 -23.88 13.16 -14.12
C ASN A 261 -23.96 12.02 -13.09
N GLY A 262 -23.12 12.03 -12.06
CA GLY A 262 -23.10 11.00 -11.03
C GLY A 262 -22.45 9.68 -11.49
N THR A 263 -21.62 9.71 -12.52
CA THR A 263 -20.91 8.53 -13.02
C THR A 263 -20.03 7.93 -11.92
N PRO A 264 -20.22 6.68 -11.53
CA PRO A 264 -19.34 5.99 -10.61
C PRO A 264 -17.90 6.01 -11.13
N THR A 265 -16.99 6.47 -10.31
CA THR A 265 -15.57 6.60 -10.63
C THR A 265 -14.77 6.10 -9.43
N VAL A 266 -13.69 5.37 -9.67
CA VAL A 266 -12.78 4.85 -8.64
C VAL A 266 -11.39 5.38 -8.91
N LEU A 267 -10.80 6.03 -7.95
CA LEU A 267 -9.37 6.35 -7.88
C LEU A 267 -8.72 5.28 -7.01
N VAL A 268 -7.55 4.78 -7.38
CA VAL A 268 -6.93 3.67 -6.64
C VAL A 268 -5.41 3.63 -6.84
N ALA A 269 -4.68 3.34 -5.77
CA ALA A 269 -3.27 3.03 -5.82
C ALA A 269 -3.07 1.60 -6.33
N ASP A 270 -2.62 1.45 -7.58
CA ASP A 270 -2.34 0.18 -8.24
C ASP A 270 -0.89 -0.23 -7.98
N SER A 271 -0.67 -0.72 -6.75
CA SER A 271 0.61 -0.74 -6.06
C SER A 271 1.68 -1.57 -6.76
N GLU A 272 1.37 -2.81 -7.16
CA GLU A 272 2.32 -3.69 -7.82
C GLU A 272 2.61 -3.28 -9.29
N ASN A 273 1.83 -2.35 -9.82
CA ASN A 273 2.05 -1.70 -11.12
C ASN A 273 2.74 -0.33 -11.01
N ASP A 274 3.15 0.08 -9.80
CA ASP A 274 3.86 1.34 -9.53
C ASP A 274 3.13 2.57 -10.14
N ARG A 275 1.79 2.63 -9.98
CA ARG A 275 0.97 3.68 -10.55
C ARG A 275 -0.27 3.99 -9.69
N VAL A 276 -0.85 5.17 -9.90
CA VAL A 276 -2.21 5.52 -9.44
C VAL A 276 -3.11 5.59 -10.66
N VAL A 277 -4.32 5.05 -10.60
CA VAL A 277 -5.25 5.00 -11.71
C VAL A 277 -6.65 5.47 -11.33
N GLU A 278 -7.33 6.12 -12.28
CA GLU A 278 -8.75 6.48 -12.16
C GLU A 278 -9.55 5.76 -13.23
N TYR A 279 -10.63 5.11 -12.83
CA TYR A 279 -11.57 4.41 -13.71
C TYR A 279 -12.97 4.98 -13.59
N ALA A 280 -13.57 5.36 -14.71
CA ALA A 280 -14.97 5.77 -14.78
C ALA A 280 -15.85 4.62 -15.34
N ARG A 281 -17.02 4.39 -14.75
CA ARG A 281 -17.94 3.37 -15.22
C ARG A 281 -18.65 3.79 -16.53
N ARG A 282 -18.72 2.87 -17.48
CA ARG A 282 -19.42 3.03 -18.77
C ARG A 282 -20.36 1.88 -19.01
N GLY A 283 -21.61 2.01 -18.54
CA GLY A 283 -22.53 0.89 -18.52
C GLY A 283 -22.02 -0.24 -17.63
N ASP A 284 -21.78 -1.41 -18.20
CA ASP A 284 -21.26 -2.58 -17.48
C ASP A 284 -19.73 -2.72 -17.56
N SER A 285 -19.04 -1.75 -18.15
CA SER A 285 -17.59 -1.75 -18.30
C SER A 285 -16.93 -0.58 -17.59
N TRP A 286 -15.62 -0.62 -17.48
CA TRP A 286 -14.79 0.44 -16.91
C TRP A 286 -13.85 0.99 -17.97
N GLU A 287 -13.71 2.30 -18.00
CA GLU A 287 -12.75 3.04 -18.81
C GLU A 287 -11.70 3.67 -17.90
N ARG A 288 -10.43 3.37 -18.13
CA ARG A 288 -9.35 4.03 -17.42
C ARG A 288 -9.22 5.45 -17.95
N THR A 289 -9.63 6.43 -17.15
CA THR A 289 -9.67 7.84 -17.55
C THR A 289 -8.36 8.56 -17.27
N TRP A 290 -7.63 8.13 -16.22
CA TRP A 290 -6.38 8.77 -15.85
C TRP A 290 -5.40 7.73 -15.28
N THR A 291 -4.12 8.00 -15.50
CA THR A 291 -3.01 7.21 -14.96
C THR A 291 -1.89 8.16 -14.56
N LEU A 292 -1.42 8.04 -13.34
CA LEU A 292 -0.19 8.65 -12.86
C LEU A 292 0.86 7.55 -12.69
N THR A 293 2.01 7.71 -13.33
CA THR A 293 3.08 6.71 -13.34
C THR A 293 4.47 7.34 -13.38
N GLY A 294 5.50 6.53 -13.29
CA GLY A 294 6.90 6.98 -13.30
C GLY A 294 7.30 7.68 -12.00
N ASN A 295 8.47 7.38 -11.49
CA ASN A 295 8.97 7.88 -10.20
C ASN A 295 8.04 7.63 -9.00
N LEU A 296 7.18 6.61 -9.09
CA LEU A 296 6.44 6.02 -7.98
C LEU A 296 6.98 4.63 -7.71
N THR A 297 6.99 4.23 -6.45
CA THR A 297 7.39 2.88 -6.05
C THR A 297 6.41 2.35 -5.01
N TRP A 298 5.56 1.45 -5.46
CA TRP A 298 4.56 0.79 -4.62
C TRP A 298 3.67 1.79 -3.86
N PRO A 299 2.94 2.69 -4.57
CA PRO A 299 2.01 3.61 -3.92
C PRO A 299 0.91 2.82 -3.22
N ARG A 300 0.47 3.30 -2.05
CA ARG A 300 -0.57 2.64 -1.27
C ARG A 300 -1.81 3.45 -1.07
N ASP A 301 -1.71 4.74 -1.27
CA ASP A 301 -2.83 5.63 -1.06
C ASP A 301 -2.80 6.78 -2.05
N ALA A 302 -3.98 7.30 -2.44
CA ALA A 302 -4.09 8.42 -3.35
C ALA A 302 -5.44 9.14 -3.26
N ASP A 303 -5.45 10.37 -2.74
CA ASP A 303 -6.64 11.20 -2.58
C ASP A 303 -6.77 12.28 -3.63
N ARG A 304 -7.90 12.38 -4.27
CA ARG A 304 -8.24 13.52 -5.11
C ARG A 304 -8.71 14.69 -4.25
N LEU A 305 -7.87 15.70 -4.13
CA LEU A 305 -8.13 16.90 -3.34
C LEU A 305 -9.13 17.86 -4.02
N PRO A 306 -9.85 18.70 -3.25
CA PRO A 306 -10.81 19.67 -3.80
C PRO A 306 -10.22 20.65 -4.82
N ASN A 307 -8.92 20.90 -4.79
CA ASN A 307 -8.22 21.76 -5.73
C ASN A 307 -7.90 21.06 -7.08
N GLY A 308 -8.26 19.78 -7.23
CA GLY A 308 -8.01 18.95 -8.40
C GLY A 308 -6.64 18.24 -8.40
N ASN A 309 -5.75 18.55 -7.45
CA ASN A 309 -4.51 17.82 -7.29
C ASN A 309 -4.79 16.44 -6.64
N THR A 310 -3.79 15.57 -6.67
CA THR A 310 -3.84 14.27 -5.99
C THR A 310 -2.74 14.21 -4.95
N LEU A 311 -3.12 13.91 -3.70
CA LEU A 311 -2.18 13.51 -2.65
C LEU A 311 -1.86 12.04 -2.88
N VAL A 312 -0.60 11.63 -2.83
CA VAL A 312 -0.18 10.26 -3.10
C VAL A 312 0.83 9.82 -2.07
N VAL A 313 0.59 8.66 -1.50
CA VAL A 313 1.55 7.96 -0.63
C VAL A 313 2.43 7.04 -1.48
N ASP A 314 3.65 7.49 -1.74
CA ASP A 314 4.69 6.73 -2.44
C ASP A 314 5.49 5.91 -1.42
N SER A 315 4.94 4.75 -1.02
CA SER A 315 5.35 4.02 0.19
C SER A 315 6.81 3.59 0.16
N LEU A 316 7.29 3.00 -0.93
CA LEU A 316 8.70 2.61 -1.07
C LEU A 316 9.57 3.74 -1.65
N GLY A 317 8.97 4.80 -2.15
CA GLY A 317 9.61 6.09 -2.33
C GLY A 317 9.84 6.82 -0.99
N HIS A 318 9.25 6.31 0.10
CA HIS A 318 9.34 6.84 1.47
C HIS A 318 8.93 8.30 1.57
N ARG A 319 7.91 8.70 0.82
CA ARG A 319 7.42 10.07 0.74
C ARG A 319 5.92 10.14 0.52
N VAL A 320 5.38 11.32 0.83
CA VAL A 320 4.05 11.74 0.44
C VAL A 320 4.20 12.93 -0.50
N ILE A 321 3.47 12.93 -1.62
CA ILE A 321 3.53 13.97 -2.64
C ILE A 321 2.14 14.50 -2.97
N GLU A 322 2.00 15.80 -3.22
CA GLU A 322 0.84 16.38 -3.90
C GLU A 322 1.23 16.69 -5.33
N VAL A 323 0.48 16.13 -6.29
CA VAL A 323 0.73 16.31 -7.72
C VAL A 323 -0.43 17.01 -8.39
N THR A 324 -0.14 17.83 -9.40
CA THR A 324 -1.17 18.36 -10.30
C THR A 324 -1.78 17.23 -11.14
N PRO A 325 -2.95 17.44 -11.77
CA PRO A 325 -3.55 16.45 -12.67
C PRO A 325 -2.62 15.98 -13.79
N THR A 326 -1.61 16.78 -14.15
CA THR A 326 -0.61 16.48 -15.19
C THR A 326 0.67 15.84 -14.64
N GLY A 327 0.72 15.52 -13.35
CA GLY A 327 1.83 14.78 -12.71
C GLY A 327 2.97 15.65 -12.17
N ARG A 328 2.87 17.00 -12.16
CA ARG A 328 3.90 17.85 -11.56
C ARG A 328 3.76 17.86 -10.04
N ILE A 329 4.82 17.52 -9.32
CA ILE A 329 4.90 17.63 -7.87
C ILE A 329 4.87 19.11 -7.49
N VAL A 330 3.96 19.48 -6.59
CA VAL A 330 3.83 20.84 -6.03
C VAL A 330 4.13 20.90 -4.54
N TRP A 331 4.01 19.76 -3.86
CA TRP A 331 4.37 19.58 -2.47
C TRP A 331 4.92 18.16 -2.28
N GLU A 332 5.94 18.02 -1.42
CA GLU A 332 6.59 16.74 -1.14
C GLU A 332 7.13 16.73 0.28
N PHE A 333 6.92 15.64 0.99
CA PHE A 333 7.48 15.40 2.30
C PHE A 333 8.05 13.99 2.40
N TYR A 334 9.29 13.86 2.82
CA TYR A 334 9.91 12.56 3.07
C TYR A 334 9.46 12.02 4.43
N ALA A 335 8.61 11.00 4.38
CA ALA A 335 8.03 10.30 5.51
C ALA A 335 8.70 8.93 5.69
N THR A 336 9.92 8.93 6.16
CA THR A 336 10.69 7.70 6.35
C THR A 336 10.26 6.96 7.61
N TRP A 337 9.85 5.67 7.58
CA TRP A 337 9.90 4.79 6.42
C TRP A 337 8.56 4.13 6.17
N ALA A 338 8.27 3.88 4.88
CA ALA A 338 7.06 3.24 4.38
C ALA A 338 5.79 3.90 4.93
N PRO A 339 5.47 5.14 4.49
CA PRO A 339 4.15 5.69 4.75
C PRO A 339 3.10 4.75 4.15
N TYR A 340 1.97 4.62 4.84
CA TYR A 340 0.88 3.75 4.42
C TYR A 340 -0.29 4.56 3.90
N ASP A 341 -0.66 5.60 4.65
CA ASP A 341 -1.81 6.44 4.43
C ASP A 341 -1.49 7.90 4.74
N ALA A 342 -2.15 8.86 4.09
CA ALA A 342 -1.94 10.27 4.30
C ALA A 342 -3.15 11.13 4.01
N GLU A 343 -3.61 11.87 5.01
CA GLU A 343 -4.79 12.72 4.94
C GLU A 343 -4.49 14.21 4.94
N ARG A 344 -5.10 14.96 4.01
CA ARG A 344 -5.09 16.42 4.03
C ARG A 344 -6.20 16.92 4.96
N LEU A 345 -5.84 17.42 6.13
CA LEU A 345 -6.81 17.88 7.12
C LEU A 345 -7.76 18.95 6.56
N GLY A 346 -9.04 18.82 6.88
CA GLY A 346 -10.08 19.73 6.45
C GLY A 346 -10.61 19.50 5.04
N THR A 347 -10.15 18.47 4.35
CA THR A 347 -10.74 18.00 3.10
C THR A 347 -11.72 16.85 3.32
N GLY A 348 -11.76 16.24 4.47
CA GLY A 348 -12.52 15.04 4.80
C GLY A 348 -11.61 13.84 4.86
N ASP A 349 -12.21 12.70 4.86
CA ASP A 349 -11.61 11.40 4.72
C ASP A 349 -11.64 11.01 3.24
N GLY A 350 -10.51 10.58 2.68
CA GLY A 350 -10.36 10.20 1.29
C GLY A 350 -10.64 11.29 0.24
N SER A 351 -10.95 10.88 -0.97
CA SER A 351 -11.12 11.75 -2.13
C SER A 351 -12.45 12.49 -2.15
N ASN A 352 -12.40 13.82 -2.31
CA ASN A 352 -13.59 14.66 -2.44
C ASN A 352 -13.46 15.74 -3.55
N GLY A 353 -12.43 15.62 -4.37
CA GLY A 353 -12.18 16.52 -5.49
C GLY A 353 -12.81 16.06 -6.80
N PRO A 354 -12.61 16.84 -7.87
CA PRO A 354 -13.14 16.53 -9.20
C PRO A 354 -12.41 15.36 -9.85
N THR A 355 -13.12 14.56 -10.63
CA THR A 355 -12.54 13.49 -11.46
C THR A 355 -11.66 14.05 -12.58
N ALA A 356 -10.80 13.23 -13.14
CA ALA A 356 -9.95 13.61 -14.29
C ALA A 356 -10.78 14.07 -15.50
N VAL A 357 -11.96 13.50 -15.68
CA VAL A 357 -12.90 13.91 -16.74
C VAL A 357 -13.43 15.34 -16.50
N GLU A 358 -13.77 15.69 -15.27
CA GLU A 358 -14.22 17.05 -14.90
C GLU A 358 -13.09 18.06 -15.03
N LEU A 359 -11.86 17.66 -14.74
CA LEU A 359 -10.67 18.48 -14.92
C LEU A 359 -10.25 18.65 -16.39
N ASN A 360 -10.81 17.84 -17.28
CA ASN A 360 -10.38 17.72 -18.68
C ASN A 360 -8.89 17.33 -18.83
N GLU A 361 -8.40 16.54 -17.87
CA GLU A 361 -7.00 16.08 -17.79
C GLU A 361 -6.96 14.55 -17.77
N THR A 362 -7.54 13.94 -18.80
CA THR A 362 -7.52 12.49 -18.99
C THR A 362 -6.22 12.01 -19.64
N GLY A 363 -5.91 10.73 -19.51
CA GLY A 363 -4.75 10.09 -20.14
C GLY A 363 -3.67 9.65 -19.15
N THR A 364 -2.46 9.48 -19.66
CA THR A 364 -1.32 9.02 -18.85
C THR A 364 -0.36 10.18 -18.61
N HIS A 365 -0.02 10.39 -17.36
CA HIS A 365 0.85 11.45 -16.89
C HIS A 365 2.03 10.85 -16.10
N VAL A 366 3.19 11.47 -16.20
CA VAL A 366 4.41 11.03 -15.53
C VAL A 366 4.71 11.98 -14.38
N VAL A 367 5.02 11.42 -13.20
CA VAL A 367 5.46 12.20 -12.04
C VAL A 367 6.77 12.91 -12.34
N HIS A 368 6.80 14.22 -12.15
CA HIS A 368 7.97 15.07 -12.42
C HIS A 368 8.05 16.29 -11.49
N GLY A 369 9.22 16.91 -11.42
CA GLY A 369 9.44 18.17 -10.70
C GLY A 369 9.68 18.04 -9.20
N GLY A 370 9.94 16.85 -8.70
CA GLY A 370 10.30 16.63 -7.30
C GLY A 370 11.70 17.12 -6.92
N ALA A 371 11.93 17.37 -5.64
CA ALA A 371 13.24 17.80 -5.10
C ALA A 371 14.37 16.84 -5.48
N GLY A 372 14.05 15.59 -5.71
CA GLY A 372 14.98 14.59 -6.19
C GLY A 372 15.45 14.76 -7.64
N GLU A 373 14.82 15.60 -8.45
CA GLU A 373 15.24 15.87 -9.83
C GLU A 373 16.28 17.00 -9.95
N SER A 374 16.44 17.82 -8.93
CA SER A 374 17.43 18.90 -8.93
C SER A 374 18.76 18.42 -8.34
N PRO A 375 19.91 18.65 -9.03
CA PRO A 375 21.22 18.35 -8.46
C PRO A 375 21.44 19.10 -7.15
N GLY A 376 21.57 18.38 -6.04
CA GLY A 376 21.79 18.95 -4.72
C GLY A 376 20.55 19.33 -3.92
N ALA A 377 19.35 19.16 -4.46
CA ALA A 377 18.12 19.37 -3.72
C ALA A 377 17.47 18.01 -3.36
N GLY A 378 17.23 17.79 -2.09
CA GLY A 378 16.42 16.71 -1.59
C GLY A 378 17.16 15.47 -1.12
N ARG A 379 16.69 14.97 -0.02
CA ARG A 379 17.10 13.71 0.59
C ARG A 379 16.49 12.57 -0.18
N ARG A 380 17.31 11.65 -0.64
CA ARG A 380 16.85 10.47 -1.38
C ARG A 380 17.01 9.25 -0.51
N THR A 381 15.98 8.43 -0.45
CA THR A 381 16.14 7.09 0.09
C THR A 381 17.04 6.26 -0.84
N PRO A 382 17.75 5.26 -0.31
CA PRO A 382 18.56 4.35 -1.12
C PRO A 382 17.77 3.71 -2.26
N ASP A 383 16.50 3.38 -2.01
CA ASP A 383 15.60 2.74 -2.96
C ASP A 383 15.28 3.68 -4.13
N ALA A 384 14.80 4.87 -3.85
CA ALA A 384 14.49 5.88 -4.87
C ALA A 384 15.73 6.29 -5.70
N TRP A 385 16.93 6.26 -5.08
CA TRP A 385 18.18 6.49 -5.82
C TRP A 385 18.51 5.33 -6.75
N LEU A 386 18.37 4.08 -6.27
CA LEU A 386 18.64 2.89 -7.07
C LEU A 386 17.66 2.76 -8.24
N ASP A 387 16.35 2.93 -8.00
CA ASP A 387 15.34 2.86 -9.06
C ASP A 387 15.66 3.83 -10.19
N ARG A 388 16.01 5.06 -9.84
CA ARG A 388 16.35 6.08 -10.84
C ARG A 388 17.62 5.78 -11.65
N HIS A 389 18.62 5.11 -11.03
CA HIS A 389 19.88 4.79 -11.69
C HIS A 389 19.90 3.40 -12.35
N THR A 390 18.90 2.58 -12.05
CA THR A 390 18.72 1.27 -12.66
C THR A 390 17.54 1.23 -13.63
N ASP A 391 16.86 2.36 -13.82
CA ASP A 391 15.76 2.48 -14.77
C ASP A 391 16.23 2.11 -16.19
N GLY A 392 15.49 1.18 -16.82
CA GLY A 392 15.89 0.58 -18.10
C GLY A 392 16.88 -0.59 -18.04
N LEU A 393 17.39 -0.94 -16.85
CA LEU A 393 18.02 -2.23 -16.63
C LEU A 393 16.93 -3.20 -16.18
N ALA A 394 16.85 -4.39 -16.77
CA ALA A 394 15.89 -5.43 -16.36
C ALA A 394 16.24 -5.99 -14.94
N ILE A 395 16.35 -5.09 -13.97
CA ILE A 395 16.63 -5.37 -12.56
C ILE A 395 15.39 -4.86 -11.79
N GLU A 396 14.29 -5.58 -11.96
CA GLU A 396 13.11 -5.34 -11.15
C GLU A 396 13.39 -5.64 -9.68
N ARG A 397 12.82 -4.93 -8.75
CA ARG A 397 12.81 -5.12 -7.28
C ARG A 397 14.04 -5.68 -6.52
N PRO A 398 15.02 -6.39 -7.13
CA PRO A 398 16.31 -6.63 -6.49
C PRO A 398 17.03 -5.35 -6.06
N ALA A 399 16.74 -4.23 -6.73
CA ALA A 399 17.31 -2.92 -6.39
C ALA A 399 16.84 -2.42 -5.01
N ALA A 400 15.55 -2.52 -4.70
CA ALA A 400 15.01 -2.16 -3.39
C ALA A 400 15.60 -3.04 -2.27
N ALA A 401 15.77 -4.34 -2.52
CA ALA A 401 16.40 -5.24 -1.56
C ALA A 401 17.89 -4.91 -1.29
N LEU A 402 18.62 -4.44 -2.33
CA LEU A 402 19.99 -3.99 -2.17
C LEU A 402 20.09 -2.65 -1.42
N ALA A 403 19.16 -1.74 -1.68
CA ALA A 403 19.08 -0.47 -0.98
C ALA A 403 18.77 -0.67 0.51
N ALA A 404 17.83 -1.56 0.81
CA ALA A 404 17.50 -1.95 2.17
C ALA A 404 18.70 -2.54 2.92
N TRP A 405 19.53 -3.27 2.23
CA TRP A 405 20.74 -3.85 2.83
C TRP A 405 21.79 -2.79 3.18
N TRP A 406 21.93 -1.73 2.37
CA TRP A 406 22.89 -0.64 2.66
C TRP A 406 22.43 0.30 3.75
N GLY A 407 21.14 0.46 3.95
CA GLY A 407 20.57 1.32 4.98
C GLY A 407 20.48 0.70 6.38
N ALA A 408 20.83 -0.59 6.55
CA ALA A 408 20.71 -1.27 7.83
C ALA A 408 21.97 -1.08 8.71
N PRO A 409 21.89 -0.47 9.88
CA PRO A 409 22.96 -0.45 10.86
C PRO A 409 23.01 -1.81 11.59
N GLY A 410 23.99 -2.65 11.29
CA GLY A 410 24.22 -3.90 11.99
C GLY A 410 25.22 -4.82 11.30
N PRO A 411 25.83 -5.80 11.99
CA PRO A 411 26.81 -6.69 11.39
C PRO A 411 26.12 -7.65 10.42
N VAL A 412 26.34 -7.45 9.14
CA VAL A 412 25.77 -8.24 8.07
C VAL A 412 26.57 -9.53 7.90
N VAL A 413 25.91 -10.65 7.95
CA VAL A 413 26.48 -11.96 7.62
C VAL A 413 26.48 -12.12 6.10
N PRO A 414 27.64 -12.26 5.43
CA PRO A 414 27.75 -12.23 3.96
C PRO A 414 27.04 -13.37 3.22
N ALA A 415 26.50 -14.35 3.90
CA ALA A 415 25.94 -15.56 3.29
C ALA A 415 24.55 -15.36 2.63
N ARG A 416 23.90 -14.20 2.80
CA ARG A 416 22.55 -13.97 2.25
C ARG A 416 22.54 -13.22 0.90
N VAL A 417 23.64 -12.64 0.50
CA VAL A 417 23.74 -11.89 -0.78
C VAL A 417 23.73 -12.82 -2.00
N ALA A 418 24.21 -14.04 -1.87
CA ALA A 418 24.27 -14.98 -2.99
C ALA A 418 22.90 -15.54 -3.44
N VAL A 419 21.85 -15.37 -2.64
CA VAL A 419 20.51 -15.91 -2.91
C VAL A 419 19.59 -14.89 -3.60
N ALA A 420 19.87 -13.59 -3.47
CA ALA A 420 19.03 -12.53 -4.04
C ALA A 420 19.22 -12.33 -5.55
N VAL A 421 20.31 -12.78 -6.14
CA VAL A 421 20.64 -12.57 -7.56
C VAL A 421 20.01 -13.63 -8.50
N GLY A 422 19.29 -14.59 -8.00
CA GLY A 422 18.84 -15.73 -8.81
C GLY A 422 17.37 -16.15 -8.70
N LEU A 423 16.55 -15.46 -7.93
CA LEU A 423 15.15 -15.85 -7.75
C LEU A 423 14.21 -14.69 -8.10
N SER A 424 13.77 -14.66 -9.33
CA SER A 424 12.45 -14.16 -9.68
C SER A 424 11.47 -14.74 -8.64
N ARG A 425 10.88 -13.88 -7.81
CA ARG A 425 9.73 -14.27 -7.01
C ARG A 425 8.51 -14.31 -7.92
N ASP A 426 8.49 -15.23 -8.85
CA ASP A 426 7.26 -15.89 -9.14
C ASP A 426 6.86 -16.59 -7.84
N HIS A 427 5.82 -16.12 -7.18
CA HIS A 427 5.06 -16.97 -6.29
C HIS A 427 4.84 -18.26 -7.08
N PRO A 428 5.29 -19.44 -6.63
CA PRO A 428 5.05 -20.63 -7.38
C PRO A 428 3.55 -20.86 -7.42
N ARG A 429 2.91 -20.38 -8.50
CA ARG A 429 1.60 -20.89 -8.88
C ARG A 429 1.81 -22.39 -8.95
N ARG A 430 1.40 -23.11 -7.95
CA ARG A 430 1.35 -24.57 -7.96
C ARG A 430 0.39 -24.96 -9.06
N ARG A 431 0.86 -25.02 -10.31
CA ARG A 431 0.18 -25.77 -11.36
C ARG A 431 0.16 -27.21 -10.89
N ARG A 432 -0.92 -27.62 -10.29
CA ARG A 432 -1.25 -29.03 -10.19
C ARG A 432 -1.35 -29.54 -11.62
N ARG A 433 -0.40 -30.36 -12.03
CA ARG A 433 -0.55 -31.21 -13.21
C ARG A 433 -1.82 -32.02 -13.03
N ARG A 434 -2.78 -31.80 -13.92
CA ARG A 434 -3.82 -32.80 -14.19
C ARG A 434 -3.07 -33.97 -14.83
N ASP A 435 -2.81 -35.01 -14.06
CA ASP A 435 -2.51 -36.32 -14.63
C ASP A 435 -3.82 -36.88 -15.17
N LEU A 436 -3.94 -36.87 -16.48
CA LEU A 436 -4.86 -37.70 -17.24
C LEU A 436 -4.42 -39.15 -17.00
N ALA A 437 -5.17 -39.86 -16.22
CA ALA A 437 -5.14 -41.31 -16.21
C ALA A 437 -6.28 -41.80 -17.08
N ASP A 438 -5.93 -42.12 -18.30
CA ASP A 438 -6.72 -42.97 -19.18
C ASP A 438 -6.73 -44.43 -18.67
N GLY A 439 -7.93 -44.98 -18.67
CA GLY A 439 -8.24 -46.21 -19.35
C GLY A 439 -7.94 -47.54 -18.66
N GLY A 440 -8.99 -48.32 -18.55
CA GLY A 440 -8.93 -49.79 -18.70
C GLY A 440 -9.47 -50.56 -17.50
N GLY A 441 -10.71 -50.85 -17.42
CA GLY A 441 -11.27 -52.03 -17.99
C GLY A 441 -11.33 -53.27 -17.09
N VAL A 442 -12.53 -53.71 -16.72
CA VAL A 442 -13.02 -55.11 -16.79
C VAL A 442 -13.03 -56.00 -15.54
N LEU A 443 -14.25 -56.39 -15.20
CA LEU A 443 -14.81 -57.70 -14.69
C LEU A 443 -14.51 -58.05 -13.22
N ALA A 444 -15.56 -58.08 -12.39
CA ALA A 444 -16.59 -59.15 -12.19
C ALA A 444 -16.26 -60.19 -11.11
N VAL A 445 -17.30 -60.45 -10.27
CA VAL A 445 -17.61 -61.70 -9.53
C VAL A 445 -17.01 -61.83 -8.12
N GLY A 446 -17.97 -61.83 -7.20
CA GLY A 446 -17.88 -62.32 -5.84
C GLY A 446 -18.85 -61.63 -4.94
#